data_71ead83cb14a65483f57cfdd7db6cfc8
#
_entry.id   71ead83cb14a65483f57cfdd7db6cfc8
#
_cell.length_a   1.000
_cell.length_b   1.000
_cell.length_c   1.000
_cell.angle_alpha   90.00
_cell.angle_beta   90.00
_cell.angle_gamma   90.00
#
_symmetry.space_group_name_H-M   'P 1'
#
loop_
_entity.id
_entity.type
_entity.pdbx_description
1 polymer ?
#
loop_
_entity_poly.entity_id
_entity_poly.type
_entity_poly.pdbx_seq_one_letter_code
_entity_poly.pdbx_strand_id
1 'polypeptide(L)'
;MNPVPWIVCIIQLTFPFLIMAQTYSPQDYPATELSNGVLRAKVYLPDAKKGFYRGTRFDWAGVIGSLEYKEHSYFGPFFEKFDPAVEDVAIGNPVVAGINSAASGPVEEFIGRDGAALGYAEAKPGETFCKIGVGALRKIDNAAYSSYVHYPIVDGGKRSVKNGPDWIEFTQELACGSGYAYRYTKTIRLLKNEPVMVIEDWLVNTGKSSIDTQVYDHNFLSIDHENTGPGSVVSFPFAPHATQDMGGLGEIRGKELLFSRNLQGNDTFYTELAGFGKQAADYEIRVENRRSRAGVVIRGDRPLVNLGIWAVRTVVAPEPYVEITVAPGEEARWKYTYQYYTVPNPGDSKTK
;
A
#
# COMPACT_ATOMS: atom_id res chain seq x y z
N MET A 1 68.56 -39.05 -10.97
CA MET A 1 67.44 -39.17 -10.03
C MET A 1 66.74 -37.81 -9.99
N ASN A 2 65.66 -37.67 -10.74
CA ASN A 2 64.83 -36.41 -10.75
C ASN A 2 63.69 -36.57 -9.75
N PRO A 3 63.36 -35.54 -8.92
CA PRO A 3 62.26 -35.63 -8.02
C PRO A 3 60.95 -35.33 -8.78
N VAL A 4 59.92 -36.13 -8.52
CA VAL A 4 58.53 -36.00 -9.01
C VAL A 4 57.83 -34.97 -8.14
N PRO A 5 57.14 -33.97 -8.73
CA PRO A 5 56.35 -33.01 -7.93
C PRO A 5 54.98 -33.60 -7.55
N TRP A 6 54.66 -33.55 -6.28
CA TRP A 6 53.32 -33.86 -5.75
C TRP A 6 52.34 -32.73 -6.06
N ILE A 7 51.33 -33.01 -6.90
CA ILE A 7 50.23 -32.10 -7.13
C ILE A 7 49.22 -32.32 -6.01
N VAL A 8 49.04 -31.31 -5.14
CA VAL A 8 47.97 -31.27 -4.16
C VAL A 8 46.73 -30.69 -4.83
N CYS A 9 45.77 -31.56 -5.14
CA CYS A 9 44.43 -31.12 -5.56
C CYS A 9 43.65 -30.63 -4.35
N ILE A 10 43.43 -29.31 -4.26
CA ILE A 10 42.50 -28.71 -3.30
C ILE A 10 41.09 -28.81 -3.91
N ILE A 11 40.30 -29.74 -3.40
CA ILE A 11 38.87 -29.83 -3.72
C ILE A 11 38.15 -28.73 -2.94
N GLN A 12 37.77 -27.64 -3.62
CA GLN A 12 36.83 -26.65 -3.07
C GLN A 12 35.42 -27.25 -3.05
N LEU A 13 34.99 -27.68 -1.89
CA LEU A 13 33.59 -28.02 -1.63
C LEU A 13 32.78 -26.73 -1.56
N THR A 14 32.14 -26.34 -2.67
CA THR A 14 31.11 -25.33 -2.68
C THR A 14 29.82 -25.94 -2.13
N PHE A 15 29.49 -25.63 -0.88
CA PHE A 15 28.16 -25.90 -0.35
C PHE A 15 27.17 -24.91 -0.98
N PRO A 16 26.14 -25.39 -1.68
CA PRO A 16 25.06 -24.48 -2.08
C PRO A 16 24.31 -24.08 -0.81
N PHE A 17 24.33 -22.79 -0.50
CA PHE A 17 23.37 -22.22 0.46
C PHE A 17 21.98 -22.37 -0.16
N LEU A 18 21.23 -23.38 0.23
CA LEU A 18 19.81 -23.43 0.01
C LEU A 18 19.18 -22.34 0.91
N ILE A 19 18.86 -21.20 0.32
CA ILE A 19 17.94 -20.24 0.92
C ILE A 19 16.59 -20.95 0.89
N MET A 20 16.21 -21.56 1.99
CA MET A 20 14.84 -22.03 2.20
C MET A 20 13.95 -20.78 2.26
N ALA A 21 13.25 -20.49 1.19
CA ALA A 21 12.15 -19.54 1.22
C ALA A 21 11.12 -20.07 2.24
N GLN A 22 11.06 -19.45 3.38
CA GLN A 22 10.10 -19.79 4.42
C GLN A 22 8.72 -19.36 3.87
N THR A 23 7.88 -20.30 3.50
CA THR A 23 6.48 -20.05 3.17
C THR A 23 5.76 -19.70 4.48
N TYR A 24 5.64 -18.42 4.78
CA TYR A 24 4.87 -17.96 5.92
C TYR A 24 3.39 -18.14 5.65
N SER A 25 2.69 -18.82 6.55
CA SER A 25 1.23 -18.84 6.54
C SER A 25 0.70 -17.47 6.99
N PRO A 26 -0.34 -16.90 6.35
CA PRO A 26 -0.96 -15.64 6.80
C PRO A 26 -1.47 -15.65 8.25
N GLN A 27 -1.51 -16.81 8.90
CA GLN A 27 -1.95 -16.98 10.29
C GLN A 27 -0.86 -16.66 11.33
N ASP A 28 0.42 -16.55 10.90
CA ASP A 28 1.56 -16.45 11.83
C ASP A 28 1.96 -15.00 12.19
N TYR A 29 1.29 -13.99 11.63
CA TYR A 29 1.61 -12.59 11.88
C TYR A 29 0.74 -11.96 12.97
N PRO A 30 1.31 -11.09 13.85
CA PRO A 30 0.54 -10.34 14.82
C PRO A 30 -0.60 -9.58 14.15
N ALA A 31 -1.82 -9.81 14.63
CA ALA A 31 -3.02 -9.20 14.07
C ALA A 31 -4.10 -9.03 15.12
N THR A 32 -5.09 -8.19 14.83
CA THR A 32 -6.35 -8.09 15.57
C THR A 32 -7.52 -8.16 14.61
N GLU A 33 -8.68 -8.56 15.10
CA GLU A 33 -9.93 -8.53 14.34
C GLU A 33 -10.81 -7.38 14.81
N LEU A 34 -11.42 -6.69 13.85
CA LEU A 34 -12.44 -5.67 14.07
C LEU A 34 -13.75 -6.14 13.50
N SER A 35 -14.86 -5.83 14.19
CA SER A 35 -16.20 -6.09 13.66
C SER A 35 -17.20 -5.08 14.21
N ASN A 36 -18.08 -4.58 13.32
CA ASN A 36 -19.22 -3.76 13.69
C ASN A 36 -20.57 -4.49 13.53
N GLY A 37 -20.52 -5.83 13.33
CA GLY A 37 -21.68 -6.67 13.05
C GLY A 37 -22.10 -6.74 11.57
N VAL A 38 -21.56 -5.85 10.72
CA VAL A 38 -21.82 -5.78 9.27
C VAL A 38 -20.55 -6.07 8.48
N LEU A 39 -19.44 -5.46 8.90
CA LEU A 39 -18.09 -5.68 8.38
C LEU A 39 -17.28 -6.51 9.37
N ARG A 40 -16.36 -7.29 8.85
CA ARG A 40 -15.31 -7.97 9.61
C ARG A 40 -13.97 -7.72 8.91
N ALA A 41 -12.98 -7.28 9.67
CA ALA A 41 -11.65 -7.00 9.14
C ALA A 41 -10.57 -7.61 10.04
N LYS A 42 -9.55 -8.22 9.43
CA LYS A 42 -8.29 -8.58 10.09
C LYS A 42 -7.28 -7.49 9.80
N VAL A 43 -6.71 -6.90 10.85
CA VAL A 43 -5.70 -5.84 10.75
C VAL A 43 -4.39 -6.34 11.34
N TYR A 44 -3.31 -6.28 10.56
CA TYR A 44 -1.98 -6.66 11.04
C TYR A 44 -1.39 -5.57 11.94
N LEU A 45 -0.68 -6.02 12.98
CA LEU A 45 0.00 -5.14 13.92
C LEU A 45 1.44 -4.88 13.46
N PRO A 46 1.92 -3.63 13.54
CA PRO A 46 3.31 -3.30 13.21
C PRO A 46 4.27 -3.95 14.21
N ASP A 47 5.21 -4.74 13.71
CA ASP A 47 6.26 -5.38 14.49
C ASP A 47 7.53 -5.53 13.63
N ALA A 48 8.67 -5.03 14.12
CA ALA A 48 9.92 -5.04 13.36
C ALA A 48 10.50 -6.44 13.11
N LYS A 49 10.05 -7.47 13.84
CA LYS A 49 10.55 -8.84 13.71
C LYS A 49 9.52 -9.80 13.15
N LYS A 50 8.24 -9.61 13.49
CA LYS A 50 7.14 -10.53 13.18
C LYS A 50 6.01 -9.87 12.38
N GLY A 51 6.11 -8.58 12.03
CA GLY A 51 5.10 -7.87 11.26
C GLY A 51 4.89 -8.49 9.87
N PHE A 52 3.66 -8.44 9.38
CA PHE A 52 3.31 -8.89 8.04
C PHE A 52 4.01 -8.07 6.96
N TYR A 53 4.11 -6.75 7.14
CA TYR A 53 4.88 -5.84 6.29
C TYR A 53 5.99 -5.19 7.12
N ARG A 54 7.22 -5.24 6.63
CA ARG A 54 8.43 -4.69 7.26
C ARG A 54 9.32 -3.96 6.25
N GLY A 55 8.78 -3.66 5.09
CA GLY A 55 9.44 -2.87 4.06
C GLY A 55 9.58 -1.40 4.46
N THR A 56 10.27 -0.62 3.62
CA THR A 56 10.55 0.80 3.88
C THR A 56 9.79 1.75 2.94
N ARG A 57 8.89 1.21 2.12
CA ARG A 57 8.02 1.99 1.23
C ARG A 57 6.76 2.47 1.94
N PHE A 58 5.93 1.53 2.41
CA PHE A 58 4.62 1.83 2.98
C PHE A 58 4.64 1.98 4.50
N ASP A 59 3.68 2.73 5.03
CA ASP A 59 3.38 2.77 6.47
C ASP A 59 3.08 1.37 7.00
N TRP A 60 3.65 1.07 8.16
CA TRP A 60 3.43 -0.22 8.84
C TRP A 60 2.11 -0.30 9.59
N ALA A 61 1.47 0.85 9.82
CA ALA A 61 0.21 0.92 10.56
C ALA A 61 -0.97 0.57 9.66
N GLY A 62 -1.85 -0.31 10.13
CA GLY A 62 -3.16 -0.50 9.53
C GLY A 62 -3.18 -1.35 8.26
N VAL A 63 -2.19 -2.20 8.02
CA VAL A 63 -2.22 -3.16 6.91
C VAL A 63 -3.38 -4.13 7.11
N ILE A 64 -4.38 -4.09 6.22
CA ILE A 64 -5.59 -4.90 6.30
C ILE A 64 -5.37 -6.24 5.62
N GLY A 65 -5.32 -7.32 6.40
CA GLY A 65 -5.10 -8.68 5.91
C GLY A 65 -6.33 -9.32 5.27
N SER A 66 -7.54 -8.91 5.68
CA SER A 66 -8.81 -9.24 5.05
C SER A 66 -9.88 -8.24 5.46
N LEU A 67 -10.86 -8.02 4.60
CA LEU A 67 -12.10 -7.33 4.95
C LEU A 67 -13.26 -8.02 4.22
N GLU A 68 -14.28 -8.36 4.99
CA GLU A 68 -15.46 -9.09 4.53
C GLU A 68 -16.73 -8.25 4.71
N TYR A 69 -17.60 -8.26 3.72
CA TYR A 69 -18.95 -7.72 3.77
C TYR A 69 -19.91 -8.69 3.10
N LYS A 70 -20.87 -9.22 3.86
CA LYS A 70 -21.73 -10.33 3.45
C LYS A 70 -20.87 -11.53 3.02
N GLU A 71 -21.11 -12.07 1.80
CA GLU A 71 -20.38 -13.19 1.21
C GLU A 71 -19.12 -12.77 0.42
N HIS A 72 -18.76 -11.48 0.39
CA HIS A 72 -17.68 -10.95 -0.43
C HIS A 72 -16.46 -10.56 0.41
N SER A 73 -15.27 -10.80 -0.15
CA SER A 73 -13.99 -10.29 0.35
C SER A 73 -13.48 -9.14 -0.52
N TYR A 74 -12.83 -8.14 0.10
CA TYR A 74 -12.35 -6.94 -0.61
C TYR A 74 -10.84 -6.80 -0.59
N PHE A 75 -10.17 -7.35 0.43
CA PHE A 75 -8.74 -7.31 0.61
C PHE A 75 -8.20 -8.68 1.00
N GLY A 76 -6.93 -8.92 0.70
CA GLY A 76 -6.21 -10.11 1.08
C GLY A 76 -4.84 -10.16 0.42
N PRO A 77 -3.95 -11.05 0.86
CA PRO A 77 -2.70 -11.31 0.16
C PRO A 77 -3.00 -11.73 -1.29
N PHE A 78 -2.36 -11.07 -2.24
CA PHE A 78 -2.64 -11.27 -3.67
C PHE A 78 -1.44 -11.84 -4.45
N PHE A 79 -0.25 -11.84 -3.87
CA PHE A 79 0.90 -12.53 -4.40
C PHE A 79 0.99 -13.97 -3.87
N GLU A 80 1.36 -14.91 -4.72
CA GLU A 80 1.53 -16.32 -4.34
C GLU A 80 2.71 -16.50 -3.37
N LYS A 81 3.74 -15.67 -3.54
CA LYS A 81 4.94 -15.65 -2.70
C LYS A 81 5.23 -14.21 -2.30
N PHE A 82 5.48 -13.99 -1.04
CA PHE A 82 5.87 -12.68 -0.53
C PHE A 82 6.90 -12.81 0.58
N ASP A 83 7.66 -11.75 0.77
CA ASP A 83 8.57 -11.57 1.89
C ASP A 83 8.21 -10.27 2.61
N PRO A 84 7.99 -10.30 3.93
CA PRO A 84 7.67 -9.11 4.72
C PRO A 84 8.68 -7.95 4.59
N ALA A 85 9.92 -8.24 4.24
CA ALA A 85 11.00 -7.25 4.14
C ALA A 85 11.30 -6.81 2.71
N VAL A 86 10.58 -7.31 1.72
CA VAL A 86 10.77 -6.91 0.32
C VAL A 86 9.91 -5.68 -0.01
N GLU A 87 10.53 -4.73 -0.71
CA GLU A 87 9.88 -3.53 -1.23
C GLU A 87 9.23 -3.86 -2.58
N ASP A 88 7.92 -3.83 -2.64
CA ASP A 88 7.13 -3.94 -3.86
C ASP A 88 7.65 -4.95 -4.93
N VAL A 89 7.04 -4.98 -6.10
CA VAL A 89 7.51 -5.79 -7.23
C VAL A 89 8.93 -5.36 -7.61
N ALA A 90 9.91 -6.16 -7.27
CA ALA A 90 11.28 -5.89 -7.67
C ALA A 90 11.37 -5.87 -9.20
N ILE A 91 11.97 -4.81 -9.77
CA ILE A 91 12.18 -4.68 -11.21
C ILE A 91 12.85 -5.96 -11.74
N GLY A 92 12.23 -6.60 -12.73
CA GLY A 92 12.71 -7.84 -13.34
C GLY A 92 12.24 -9.15 -12.68
N ASN A 93 11.52 -9.09 -11.56
CA ASN A 93 10.86 -10.27 -11.02
C ASN A 93 9.50 -10.52 -11.70
N PRO A 94 9.14 -11.79 -11.94
CA PRO A 94 7.78 -12.11 -12.35
C PRO A 94 6.79 -11.65 -11.29
N VAL A 95 5.82 -10.82 -11.68
CA VAL A 95 4.84 -10.19 -10.76
C VAL A 95 4.07 -11.19 -9.91
N VAL A 96 3.91 -12.43 -10.36
CA VAL A 96 3.16 -13.46 -9.64
C VAL A 96 4.07 -14.58 -9.13
N ALA A 97 5.10 -14.94 -9.86
CA ALA A 97 5.99 -16.06 -9.54
C ALA A 97 7.24 -15.66 -8.74
N GLY A 98 7.57 -14.36 -8.71
CA GLY A 98 8.68 -13.82 -7.92
C GLY A 98 8.31 -13.63 -6.44
N ILE A 99 9.31 -13.31 -5.61
CA ILE A 99 9.09 -12.87 -4.24
C ILE A 99 8.76 -11.38 -4.29
N ASN A 100 7.59 -11.03 -3.77
CA ASN A 100 7.08 -9.67 -3.75
C ASN A 100 6.84 -9.18 -2.32
N SER A 101 6.41 -7.92 -2.18
CA SER A 101 6.07 -7.34 -0.89
C SER A 101 4.85 -8.04 -0.27
N ALA A 102 4.80 -8.05 1.04
CA ALA A 102 3.64 -8.54 1.81
C ALA A 102 2.51 -7.49 1.87
N ALA A 103 2.27 -6.73 0.80
CA ALA A 103 1.23 -5.70 0.78
C ALA A 103 -0.18 -6.29 0.71
N SER A 104 -1.12 -5.63 1.38
CA SER A 104 -2.55 -5.94 1.36
C SER A 104 -3.33 -4.75 1.91
N GLY A 105 -4.57 -4.56 1.46
CA GLY A 105 -5.45 -3.49 1.90
C GLY A 105 -5.06 -2.12 1.37
N PRO A 106 -5.65 -1.02 1.84
CA PRO A 106 -5.10 0.31 1.67
C PRO A 106 -3.87 0.45 2.56
N VAL A 107 -2.77 0.90 1.98
CA VAL A 107 -1.53 1.23 2.69
C VAL A 107 -1.03 2.56 2.20
N GLU A 108 -0.63 3.45 3.12
CA GLU A 108 -0.15 4.77 2.73
C GLU A 108 1.34 4.75 2.42
N GLU A 109 1.69 5.53 1.41
CA GLU A 109 3.06 5.97 1.19
C GLU A 109 3.16 7.48 1.30
N PHE A 110 4.07 7.97 2.15
CA PHE A 110 4.44 9.37 2.25
C PHE A 110 5.66 9.64 1.37
N ILE A 111 5.52 10.58 0.43
CA ILE A 111 6.57 10.93 -0.51
C ILE A 111 6.54 12.44 -0.81
N GLY A 112 7.69 13.08 -0.89
CA GLY A 112 7.79 14.49 -1.25
C GLY A 112 7.35 14.74 -2.71
N ARG A 113 7.09 16.00 -3.06
CA ARG A 113 6.74 16.42 -4.42
C ARG A 113 7.85 16.12 -5.43
N ASP A 114 9.08 16.01 -4.96
CA ASP A 114 10.26 15.63 -5.73
C ASP A 114 10.41 14.12 -5.91
N GLY A 115 9.47 13.34 -5.39
CA GLY A 115 9.49 11.88 -5.41
C GLY A 115 10.45 11.26 -4.38
N ALA A 116 10.97 12.02 -3.41
CA ALA A 116 11.87 11.53 -2.37
C ALA A 116 11.21 11.53 -0.97
N ALA A 117 11.78 10.79 -0.04
CA ALA A 117 11.41 10.85 1.36
C ALA A 117 11.97 12.10 2.05
N LEU A 118 11.33 12.57 3.14
CA LEU A 118 11.72 13.78 3.85
C LEU A 118 13.18 13.76 4.31
N GLY A 119 13.94 14.79 3.92
CA GLY A 119 15.35 14.95 4.28
C GLY A 119 16.32 14.05 3.50
N TYR A 120 15.86 13.31 2.47
CA TYR A 120 16.76 12.47 1.68
C TYR A 120 17.77 13.28 0.86
N ALA A 121 17.34 14.40 0.30
CA ALA A 121 18.21 15.27 -0.50
C ALA A 121 19.35 15.89 0.34
N GLU A 122 19.04 16.26 1.57
CA GLU A 122 19.97 16.89 2.52
C GLU A 122 20.93 15.89 3.16
N ALA A 123 20.49 14.62 3.33
CA ALA A 123 21.28 13.58 3.95
C ALA A 123 22.47 13.16 3.09
N LYS A 124 23.64 12.97 3.70
CA LYS A 124 24.79 12.33 3.08
C LYS A 124 24.73 10.81 3.25
N PRO A 125 25.46 10.02 2.43
CA PRO A 125 25.60 8.60 2.68
C PRO A 125 26.05 8.32 4.14
N GLY A 126 25.32 7.41 4.81
CA GLY A 126 25.50 7.11 6.23
C GLY A 126 24.62 7.91 7.18
N GLU A 127 24.14 9.09 6.79
CA GLU A 127 23.19 9.89 7.57
C GLU A 127 21.74 9.37 7.40
N THR A 128 20.83 9.88 8.23
CA THR A 128 19.44 9.45 8.24
C THR A 128 18.51 10.45 7.55
N PHE A 129 17.46 9.94 6.95
CA PHE A 129 16.31 10.65 6.43
C PHE A 129 15.01 10.06 7.00
N CYS A 130 13.89 10.71 6.79
CA CYS A 130 12.63 10.38 7.45
C CYS A 130 11.62 9.76 6.49
N LYS A 131 11.05 8.61 6.84
CA LYS A 131 9.90 8.01 6.16
C LYS A 131 8.77 7.87 7.17
N ILE A 132 7.73 8.73 7.05
CA ILE A 132 6.56 8.70 7.95
C ILE A 132 5.90 7.32 7.88
N GLY A 133 5.48 6.79 9.04
CA GLY A 133 4.90 5.46 9.14
C GLY A 133 5.93 4.32 9.19
N VAL A 134 7.18 4.56 8.75
CA VAL A 134 8.27 3.57 8.75
C VAL A 134 9.31 3.88 9.81
N GLY A 135 10.06 4.99 9.66
CA GLY A 135 11.14 5.29 10.60
C GLY A 135 12.17 6.28 10.07
N ALA A 136 13.26 6.45 10.82
CA ALA A 136 14.49 7.07 10.37
C ALA A 136 15.31 6.02 9.60
N LEU A 137 15.54 6.28 8.33
CA LEU A 137 16.20 5.38 7.39
C LEU A 137 17.60 5.89 7.06
N ARG A 138 18.56 4.99 6.84
CA ARG A 138 19.93 5.36 6.48
C ARG A 138 20.08 5.50 4.97
N LYS A 139 20.56 6.64 4.50
CA LYS A 139 20.97 6.81 3.11
C LYS A 139 22.22 5.97 2.84
N ILE A 140 22.17 5.11 1.82
CA ILE A 140 23.22 4.13 1.55
C ILE A 140 24.31 4.66 0.62
N ASP A 141 23.94 5.54 -0.32
CA ASP A 141 24.84 6.12 -1.34
C ASP A 141 24.34 7.47 -1.83
N ASN A 142 24.90 7.99 -2.93
CA ASN A 142 24.51 9.24 -3.57
C ASN A 142 23.50 9.07 -4.72
N ALA A 143 22.92 7.87 -4.90
CA ALA A 143 21.88 7.67 -5.90
C ALA A 143 20.62 8.49 -5.57
N ALA A 144 19.78 8.73 -6.55
CA ALA A 144 18.46 9.29 -6.32
C ALA A 144 17.64 8.35 -5.42
N TYR A 145 16.71 8.92 -4.64
CA TYR A 145 15.77 8.13 -3.85
C TYR A 145 14.95 7.19 -4.75
N SER A 146 14.70 6.01 -4.24
CA SER A 146 13.78 5.08 -4.88
C SER A 146 12.99 4.32 -3.81
N SER A 147 11.66 4.33 -3.91
CA SER A 147 10.78 3.54 -3.05
C SER A 147 10.99 2.02 -3.18
N TYR A 148 11.70 1.57 -4.22
CA TYR A 148 12.02 0.15 -4.48
C TYR A 148 13.36 -0.29 -3.88
N VAL A 149 14.00 0.58 -3.11
CA VAL A 149 15.24 0.27 -2.39
C VAL A 149 14.93 0.05 -0.92
N HIS A 150 15.36 -1.08 -0.37
CA HIS A 150 15.26 -1.34 1.07
C HIS A 150 16.37 -0.59 1.81
N TYR A 151 16.01 0.52 2.47
CA TYR A 151 16.94 1.31 3.27
C TYR A 151 17.02 0.76 4.69
N PRO A 152 18.23 0.65 5.31
CA PRO A 152 18.33 0.21 6.69
C PRO A 152 17.56 1.11 7.66
N ILE A 153 16.65 0.54 8.43
CA ILE A 153 15.91 1.26 9.48
C ILE A 153 16.86 1.44 10.67
N VAL A 154 17.15 2.69 11.02
CA VAL A 154 18.00 3.06 12.15
C VAL A 154 17.19 3.20 13.43
N ASP A 155 15.99 3.81 13.30
CA ASP A 155 15.05 4.00 14.40
C ASP A 155 13.62 3.91 13.87
N GLY A 156 12.83 2.98 14.40
CA GLY A 156 11.40 2.83 14.07
C GLY A 156 10.48 3.75 14.86
N GLY A 157 11.05 4.59 15.75
CA GLY A 157 10.29 5.45 16.65
C GLY A 157 9.56 4.68 17.75
N LYS A 158 8.94 5.45 18.64
CA LYS A 158 8.07 4.91 19.68
C LYS A 158 6.68 4.64 19.09
N ARG A 159 6.26 3.39 19.11
CA ARG A 159 4.96 2.97 18.60
C ARG A 159 4.03 2.54 19.74
N SER A 160 2.74 2.82 19.57
CA SER A 160 1.67 2.28 20.42
C SER A 160 0.46 1.92 19.61
N VAL A 161 -0.31 0.95 20.11
CA VAL A 161 -1.55 0.47 19.49
C VAL A 161 -2.62 0.41 20.57
N LYS A 162 -3.81 0.93 20.25
CA LYS A 162 -5.01 0.80 21.05
C LYS A 162 -6.13 0.30 20.15
N ASN A 163 -7.01 -0.55 20.65
CA ASN A 163 -8.14 -1.03 19.85
C ASN A 163 -9.38 -1.30 20.73
N GLY A 164 -10.53 -1.23 20.08
CA GLY A 164 -11.81 -1.70 20.55
C GLY A 164 -12.36 -2.77 19.59
N PRO A 165 -13.63 -3.14 19.72
CA PRO A 165 -14.22 -4.17 18.86
C PRO A 165 -14.36 -3.75 17.40
N ASP A 166 -14.52 -2.44 17.11
CA ASP A 166 -14.80 -1.87 15.80
C ASP A 166 -13.81 -0.78 15.37
N TRP A 167 -12.73 -0.60 16.12
CA TRP A 167 -11.69 0.40 15.80
C TRP A 167 -10.31 -0.02 16.29
N ILE A 168 -9.28 0.54 15.63
CA ILE A 168 -7.89 0.43 16.06
C ILE A 168 -7.17 1.74 15.78
N GLU A 169 -6.33 2.19 16.72
CA GLU A 169 -5.50 3.39 16.65
C GLU A 169 -4.02 3.01 16.76
N PHE A 170 -3.24 3.49 15.84
CA PHE A 170 -1.79 3.37 15.83
C PHE A 170 -1.18 4.75 16.05
N THR A 171 -0.15 4.85 16.88
CA THR A 171 0.64 6.08 17.03
C THR A 171 2.12 5.78 16.84
N GLN A 172 2.80 6.64 16.10
CA GLN A 172 4.26 6.65 15.98
C GLN A 172 4.79 8.03 16.34
N GLU A 173 5.75 8.10 17.28
CA GLU A 173 6.54 9.30 17.61
C GLU A 173 7.98 9.06 17.18
N LEU A 174 8.52 9.97 16.38
CA LEU A 174 9.87 9.83 15.85
C LEU A 174 10.54 11.20 15.70
N ALA A 175 11.85 11.26 16.02
CA ALA A 175 12.74 12.33 15.63
C ALA A 175 13.79 11.79 14.67
N CYS A 176 13.80 12.31 13.45
CA CYS A 176 14.78 11.96 12.41
C CYS A 176 15.93 12.98 12.38
N GLY A 177 16.93 12.72 11.56
CA GLY A 177 17.94 13.73 11.19
C GLY A 177 17.32 14.96 10.50
N SER A 178 18.14 15.97 10.22
CA SER A 178 17.75 17.18 9.42
C SER A 178 16.60 18.01 10.02
N GLY A 179 16.32 17.88 11.32
CA GLY A 179 15.31 18.66 12.03
C GLY A 179 13.87 18.17 11.86
N TYR A 180 13.64 17.08 11.18
CA TYR A 180 12.32 16.45 11.09
C TYR A 180 12.00 15.65 12.35
N ALA A 181 10.82 15.89 12.91
CA ALA A 181 10.24 15.09 13.99
C ALA A 181 8.72 15.16 13.90
N TYR A 182 8.03 14.08 14.27
CA TYR A 182 6.58 14.04 14.19
C TYR A 182 5.95 13.10 15.22
N ARG A 183 4.67 13.32 15.46
CA ARG A 183 3.74 12.33 15.97
C ARG A 183 2.68 12.08 14.91
N TYR A 184 2.60 10.84 14.46
CA TYR A 184 1.63 10.38 13.48
C TYR A 184 0.66 9.41 14.14
N THR A 185 -0.63 9.63 13.98
CA THR A 185 -1.69 8.76 14.48
C THR A 185 -2.61 8.39 13.34
N LYS A 186 -2.83 7.10 13.15
CA LYS A 186 -3.79 6.53 12.20
C LYS A 186 -4.86 5.76 12.97
N THR A 187 -6.12 6.02 12.66
CA THR A 187 -7.26 5.30 13.23
C THR A 187 -8.08 4.65 12.12
N ILE A 188 -8.29 3.34 12.22
CA ILE A 188 -9.23 2.61 11.38
C ILE A 188 -10.48 2.33 12.20
N ARG A 189 -11.65 2.68 11.66
CA ARG A 189 -12.93 2.49 12.33
C ARG A 189 -13.96 1.90 11.36
N LEU A 190 -14.67 0.87 11.82
CA LEU A 190 -15.86 0.34 11.16
C LEU A 190 -17.08 1.04 11.75
N LEU A 191 -17.86 1.76 10.93
CA LEU A 191 -19.01 2.53 11.41
C LEU A 191 -20.14 1.59 11.86
N LYS A 192 -20.71 1.87 13.03
CA LYS A 192 -21.70 0.99 13.66
C LYS A 192 -22.89 0.73 12.73
N ASN A 193 -23.19 -0.55 12.49
CA ASN A 193 -24.28 -1.06 11.65
C ASN A 193 -24.25 -0.56 10.18
N GLU A 194 -23.10 -0.09 9.68
CA GLU A 194 -22.92 0.37 8.31
C GLU A 194 -21.83 -0.43 7.59
N PRO A 195 -21.93 -0.67 6.28
CA PRO A 195 -20.86 -1.25 5.50
C PRO A 195 -19.79 -0.20 5.15
N VAL A 196 -19.31 0.53 6.17
CA VAL A 196 -18.40 1.66 6.01
C VAL A 196 -17.21 1.50 6.94
N MET A 197 -16.01 1.63 6.35
CA MET A 197 -14.74 1.79 7.06
C MET A 197 -14.25 3.22 6.86
N VAL A 198 -13.72 3.82 7.91
CA VAL A 198 -13.07 5.13 7.88
C VAL A 198 -11.64 4.99 8.34
N ILE A 199 -10.70 5.57 7.61
CA ILE A 199 -9.31 5.77 8.03
C ILE A 199 -9.15 7.26 8.31
N GLU A 200 -8.70 7.61 9.52
CA GLU A 200 -8.44 8.98 9.95
C GLU A 200 -6.98 9.12 10.33
N ASP A 201 -6.32 10.10 9.74
CA ASP A 201 -4.91 10.38 9.93
C ASP A 201 -4.71 11.73 10.59
N TRP A 202 -3.78 11.77 11.52
CA TRP A 202 -3.39 12.96 12.25
C TRP A 202 -1.87 13.05 12.35
N LEU A 203 -1.30 14.05 11.70
CA LEU A 203 0.14 14.32 11.70
C LEU A 203 0.41 15.62 12.44
N VAL A 204 1.22 15.56 13.50
CA VAL A 204 1.71 16.71 14.26
C VAL A 204 3.19 16.86 13.98
N ASN A 205 3.62 18.02 13.52
CA ASN A 205 5.02 18.33 13.34
C ASN A 205 5.63 18.77 14.68
N THR A 206 6.42 17.90 15.29
CA THR A 206 7.15 18.16 16.56
C THR A 206 8.59 18.58 16.32
N GLY A 207 9.01 18.70 15.06
CA GLY A 207 10.34 19.07 14.62
C GLY A 207 10.53 20.57 14.42
N LYS A 208 11.65 20.91 13.76
CA LYS A 208 12.03 22.28 13.39
C LYS A 208 11.92 22.56 11.90
N SER A 209 11.89 21.51 11.09
CA SER A 209 11.72 21.59 9.64
C SER A 209 10.24 21.42 9.28
N SER A 210 9.73 22.18 8.32
CA SER A 210 8.38 21.98 7.78
C SER A 210 8.26 20.61 7.13
N ILE A 211 7.18 19.89 7.42
CA ILE A 211 6.83 18.66 6.72
C ILE A 211 6.03 19.06 5.50
N ASP A 212 6.55 18.80 4.31
CA ASP A 212 5.87 19.01 3.03
C ASP A 212 5.93 17.70 2.25
N THR A 213 4.81 17.00 2.16
CA THR A 213 4.70 15.66 1.61
C THR A 213 3.41 15.48 0.86
N GLN A 214 3.40 14.57 -0.08
CA GLN A 214 2.19 13.94 -0.58
C GLN A 214 1.99 12.62 0.16
N VAL A 215 0.75 12.22 0.31
CA VAL A 215 0.39 10.90 0.78
C VAL A 215 -0.64 10.30 -0.15
N TYR A 216 -0.52 9.03 -0.42
CA TYR A 216 -1.53 8.28 -1.18
C TYR A 216 -1.79 6.93 -0.53
N ASP A 217 -3.04 6.49 -0.61
CA ASP A 217 -3.41 5.11 -0.35
C ASP A 217 -3.14 4.27 -1.59
N HIS A 218 -2.25 3.29 -1.48
CA HIS A 218 -2.16 2.22 -2.46
C HIS A 218 -3.25 1.19 -2.12
N ASN A 219 -4.39 1.32 -2.80
CA ASN A 219 -5.60 0.55 -2.50
C ASN A 219 -5.57 -0.84 -3.15
N PHE A 220 -4.87 -1.81 -2.57
CA PHE A 220 -4.78 -3.17 -3.12
C PHE A 220 -6.11 -3.94 -3.01
N LEU A 221 -7.07 -3.59 -3.87
CA LEU A 221 -8.38 -4.24 -3.91
C LEU A 221 -8.32 -5.57 -4.65
N SER A 222 -8.62 -6.65 -3.93
CA SER A 222 -8.69 -8.02 -4.45
C SER A 222 -10.10 -8.58 -4.19
N ILE A 223 -11.09 -8.03 -4.93
CA ILE A 223 -12.51 -8.38 -4.70
C ILE A 223 -12.76 -9.82 -5.10
N ASP A 224 -13.11 -10.66 -4.12
CA ASP A 224 -13.34 -12.11 -4.22
C ASP A 224 -12.20 -12.90 -4.89
N HIS A 225 -10.98 -12.32 -4.88
CA HIS A 225 -9.81 -12.87 -5.58
C HIS A 225 -10.05 -13.12 -7.08
N GLU A 226 -11.04 -12.44 -7.66
CA GLU A 226 -11.34 -12.52 -9.09
C GLU A 226 -10.22 -11.91 -9.93
N ASN A 227 -10.02 -12.47 -11.12
CA ASN A 227 -9.02 -11.92 -12.04
C ASN A 227 -9.41 -10.53 -12.52
N THR A 228 -8.45 -9.60 -12.48
CA THR A 228 -8.56 -8.29 -13.10
C THR A 228 -8.77 -8.45 -14.61
N GLY A 229 -9.84 -7.87 -15.11
CA GLY A 229 -10.22 -7.99 -16.51
C GLY A 229 -11.52 -7.26 -16.83
N PRO A 230 -12.26 -7.63 -17.89
CA PRO A 230 -13.46 -6.90 -18.33
C PRO A 230 -14.58 -6.79 -17.28
N GLY A 231 -14.52 -7.61 -16.22
CA GLY A 231 -15.42 -7.50 -15.07
C GLY A 231 -15.00 -6.44 -14.06
N SER A 232 -13.75 -6.01 -14.06
CA SER A 232 -13.21 -5.01 -13.14
C SER A 232 -13.37 -3.62 -13.73
N VAL A 233 -13.97 -2.71 -12.99
CA VAL A 233 -14.28 -1.35 -13.45
C VAL A 233 -13.86 -0.35 -12.39
N VAL A 234 -13.19 0.73 -12.81
CA VAL A 234 -12.90 1.88 -11.96
C VAL A 234 -13.67 3.08 -12.51
N SER A 235 -14.51 3.71 -11.66
CA SER A 235 -15.37 4.83 -12.09
C SER A 235 -15.08 6.08 -11.25
N PHE A 236 -15.25 7.25 -11.86
CA PHE A 236 -14.92 8.56 -11.31
C PHE A 236 -16.09 9.54 -11.42
N PRO A 237 -16.17 10.61 -10.62
CA PRO A 237 -17.18 11.65 -10.77
C PRO A 237 -16.93 12.56 -11.98
N PHE A 238 -15.73 12.55 -12.53
CA PHE A 238 -15.28 13.32 -13.71
C PHE A 238 -15.02 12.40 -14.92
N ALA A 239 -14.75 12.96 -16.08
CA ALA A 239 -14.29 12.23 -17.26
C ALA A 239 -12.74 12.14 -17.23
N PRO A 240 -12.17 10.98 -16.87
CA PRO A 240 -10.72 10.85 -16.83
C PRO A 240 -10.12 10.76 -18.24
N HIS A 241 -8.83 11.09 -18.34
CA HIS A 241 -8.02 10.75 -19.49
C HIS A 241 -6.64 10.28 -19.02
N ALA A 242 -6.13 9.24 -19.65
CA ALA A 242 -4.82 8.70 -19.35
C ALA A 242 -3.73 9.66 -19.84
N THR A 243 -2.71 9.88 -19.01
CA THR A 243 -1.54 10.69 -19.36
C THR A 243 -0.41 9.84 -19.95
N GLN A 244 -0.56 8.51 -19.87
CA GLN A 244 0.41 7.52 -20.36
C GLN A 244 -0.31 6.45 -21.19
N ASP A 245 0.45 5.74 -22.03
CA ASP A 245 -0.07 4.61 -22.80
C ASP A 245 -0.48 3.47 -21.86
N MET A 246 -1.69 2.98 -22.02
CA MET A 246 -2.25 1.86 -21.26
C MET A 246 -1.85 0.48 -21.83
N GLY A 247 -0.95 0.42 -22.81
CA GLY A 247 -0.40 -0.82 -23.37
C GLY A 247 -1.44 -1.77 -23.98
N GLY A 248 -2.62 -1.26 -24.41
CA GLY A 248 -3.73 -2.08 -24.89
C GLY A 248 -4.43 -2.92 -23.81
N LEU A 249 -4.05 -2.76 -22.53
CA LEU A 249 -4.63 -3.49 -21.40
C LEU A 249 -5.87 -2.80 -20.82
N GLY A 250 -6.01 -1.49 -21.05
CA GLY A 250 -7.12 -0.69 -20.54
C GLY A 250 -7.70 0.24 -21.60
N GLU A 251 -8.90 0.74 -21.34
CA GLU A 251 -9.57 1.77 -22.13
C GLU A 251 -10.42 2.67 -21.23
N ILE A 252 -10.60 3.92 -21.65
CA ILE A 252 -11.49 4.86 -20.97
C ILE A 252 -12.77 5.02 -21.78
N ARG A 253 -13.93 4.83 -21.14
CA ARG A 253 -15.25 5.07 -21.70
C ARG A 253 -16.06 5.98 -20.79
N GLY A 254 -16.27 7.22 -21.20
CA GLY A 254 -16.97 8.21 -20.39
C GLY A 254 -16.26 8.48 -19.06
N LYS A 255 -16.82 8.01 -17.97
CA LYS A 255 -16.27 8.16 -16.63
C LYS A 255 -15.65 6.86 -16.06
N GLU A 256 -15.47 5.86 -16.88
CA GLU A 256 -14.99 4.55 -16.46
C GLU A 256 -13.64 4.21 -17.12
N LEU A 257 -12.75 3.61 -16.33
CA LEU A 257 -11.60 2.85 -16.80
C LEU A 257 -11.96 1.38 -16.77
N LEU A 258 -11.78 0.71 -17.89
CA LEU A 258 -12.12 -0.69 -18.14
C LEU A 258 -10.87 -1.46 -18.54
N PHE A 259 -10.79 -2.75 -18.22
CA PHE A 259 -9.73 -3.63 -18.69
C PHE A 259 -10.18 -4.40 -19.92
N SER A 260 -9.37 -4.36 -20.99
CA SER A 260 -9.69 -4.93 -22.30
C SER A 260 -9.71 -6.46 -22.30
N ARG A 261 -8.93 -7.09 -21.44
CA ARG A 261 -8.83 -8.54 -21.23
C ARG A 261 -8.43 -8.87 -19.80
N ASN A 262 -8.52 -10.14 -19.41
CA ASN A 262 -7.95 -10.59 -18.15
C ASN A 262 -6.43 -10.42 -18.18
N LEU A 263 -5.88 -9.82 -17.10
CA LEU A 263 -4.44 -9.74 -16.89
C LEU A 263 -3.90 -11.14 -16.57
N GLN A 264 -2.77 -11.52 -17.16
CA GLN A 264 -2.19 -12.85 -17.06
C GLN A 264 -0.68 -12.81 -16.83
N GLY A 265 -0.15 -13.79 -16.14
CA GLY A 265 1.29 -13.94 -15.94
C GLY A 265 1.92 -12.67 -15.34
N ASN A 266 2.79 -12.04 -16.10
CA ASN A 266 3.52 -10.83 -15.72
C ASN A 266 2.87 -9.53 -16.21
N ASP A 267 1.63 -9.57 -16.70
CA ASP A 267 0.93 -8.35 -17.07
C ASP A 267 0.87 -7.40 -15.86
N THR A 268 1.39 -6.21 -16.05
CA THR A 268 1.28 -5.10 -15.11
C THR A 268 0.66 -3.93 -15.85
N PHE A 269 -0.45 -3.44 -15.33
CA PHE A 269 -1.09 -2.22 -15.82
C PHE A 269 -0.69 -1.06 -14.91
N TYR A 270 -0.32 0.06 -15.51
CA TYR A 270 -0.18 1.34 -14.81
C TYR A 270 -0.53 2.48 -15.75
N THR A 271 -1.26 3.45 -15.23
CA THR A 271 -1.45 4.74 -15.87
C THR A 271 -1.73 5.82 -14.84
N GLU A 272 -1.33 7.03 -15.11
CA GLU A 272 -1.82 8.21 -14.40
C GLU A 272 -3.03 8.78 -15.12
N LEU A 273 -3.96 9.33 -14.35
CA LEU A 273 -5.19 9.92 -14.84
C LEU A 273 -5.23 11.41 -14.54
N ALA A 274 -5.66 12.19 -15.51
CA ALA A 274 -6.04 13.58 -15.35
C ALA A 274 -7.55 13.76 -15.64
N GLY A 275 -8.07 14.99 -15.41
CA GLY A 275 -9.49 15.30 -15.61
C GLY A 275 -10.21 15.66 -14.31
N PHE A 276 -9.61 15.40 -13.15
CA PHE A 276 -10.11 15.87 -11.85
C PHE A 276 -9.86 17.38 -11.68
N GLY A 277 -10.71 18.04 -10.90
CA GLY A 277 -10.58 19.44 -10.54
C GLY A 277 -9.82 19.63 -9.22
N LYS A 278 -10.15 20.75 -8.53
CA LYS A 278 -9.52 21.14 -7.25
C LYS A 278 -10.47 20.98 -6.06
N GLN A 279 -11.49 20.14 -6.18
CA GLN A 279 -12.48 19.91 -5.14
C GLN A 279 -12.26 18.56 -4.49
N ALA A 280 -12.45 18.46 -3.17
CA ALA A 280 -12.42 17.16 -2.48
C ALA A 280 -13.46 16.18 -3.05
N ALA A 281 -14.57 16.69 -3.62
CA ALA A 281 -15.60 15.86 -4.26
C ALA A 281 -15.10 15.08 -5.50
N ASP A 282 -13.99 15.49 -6.12
CA ASP A 282 -13.36 14.73 -7.20
C ASP A 282 -12.63 13.48 -6.69
N TYR A 283 -12.31 13.44 -5.38
CA TYR A 283 -11.81 12.24 -4.73
C TYR A 283 -12.99 11.32 -4.35
N GLU A 284 -13.70 10.84 -5.34
CA GLU A 284 -14.63 9.73 -5.25
C GLU A 284 -14.25 8.71 -6.31
N ILE A 285 -13.74 7.56 -5.89
CA ILE A 285 -13.30 6.47 -6.78
C ILE A 285 -14.13 5.25 -6.44
N ARG A 286 -14.79 4.69 -7.44
CA ARG A 286 -15.54 3.44 -7.30
C ARG A 286 -14.79 2.33 -7.99
N VAL A 287 -14.50 1.24 -7.27
CA VAL A 287 -13.97 0.01 -7.84
C VAL A 287 -15.03 -1.08 -7.71
N GLU A 288 -15.38 -1.70 -8.81
CA GLU A 288 -16.42 -2.72 -8.88
C GLU A 288 -15.91 -3.95 -9.62
N ASN A 289 -16.19 -5.13 -9.11
CA ASN A 289 -16.13 -6.36 -9.88
C ASN A 289 -17.56 -6.75 -10.29
N ARG A 290 -17.88 -6.59 -11.57
CA ARG A 290 -19.21 -6.87 -12.14
C ARG A 290 -19.55 -8.36 -12.17
N ARG A 291 -18.56 -9.25 -12.08
CA ARG A 291 -18.79 -10.72 -12.03
C ARG A 291 -19.27 -11.12 -10.63
N SER A 292 -18.54 -10.74 -9.62
CA SER A 292 -18.91 -11.01 -8.21
C SER A 292 -19.99 -10.06 -7.70
N ARG A 293 -20.27 -8.95 -8.44
CA ARG A 293 -21.30 -7.97 -8.09
C ARG A 293 -21.05 -7.27 -6.78
N ALA A 294 -19.81 -7.08 -6.47
CA ALA A 294 -19.32 -6.41 -5.28
C ALA A 294 -18.46 -5.20 -5.65
N GLY A 295 -18.47 -4.17 -4.83
CA GLY A 295 -17.70 -2.98 -5.07
C GLY A 295 -17.49 -2.15 -3.82
N VAL A 296 -16.61 -1.15 -3.95
CA VAL A 296 -16.32 -0.18 -2.91
C VAL A 296 -16.28 1.22 -3.53
N VAL A 297 -16.80 2.19 -2.79
CA VAL A 297 -16.63 3.62 -3.09
C VAL A 297 -15.64 4.19 -2.09
N ILE A 298 -14.55 4.75 -2.60
CA ILE A 298 -13.47 5.37 -1.81
C ILE A 298 -13.62 6.88 -1.94
N ARG A 299 -13.65 7.61 -0.82
CA ARG A 299 -13.71 9.07 -0.78
C ARG A 299 -12.65 9.61 0.15
N GLY A 300 -11.93 10.63 -0.33
CA GLY A 300 -11.07 11.45 0.52
C GLY A 300 -11.73 12.79 0.83
N ASP A 301 -11.29 13.47 1.89
CA ASP A 301 -11.75 14.79 2.30
C ASP A 301 -10.85 15.93 1.81
N ARG A 302 -9.85 15.61 0.98
CA ARG A 302 -8.92 16.58 0.37
C ARG A 302 -8.94 16.49 -1.15
N PRO A 303 -8.62 17.58 -1.86
CA PRO A 303 -8.46 17.54 -3.31
C PRO A 303 -7.35 16.57 -3.75
N LEU A 304 -7.57 15.90 -4.88
CA LEU A 304 -6.53 15.13 -5.55
C LEU A 304 -5.44 16.07 -6.10
N VAL A 305 -4.18 15.64 -6.00
CA VAL A 305 -3.03 16.27 -6.66
C VAL A 305 -2.43 15.36 -7.73
N ASN A 306 -2.60 14.06 -7.60
CA ASN A 306 -2.30 13.06 -8.62
C ASN A 306 -3.23 11.85 -8.44
N LEU A 307 -3.37 11.02 -9.48
CA LEU A 307 -4.16 9.80 -9.44
C LEU A 307 -3.53 8.75 -10.34
N GLY A 308 -2.92 7.73 -9.74
CA GLY A 308 -2.46 6.53 -10.42
C GLY A 308 -3.50 5.41 -10.39
N ILE A 309 -3.46 4.54 -11.37
CA ILE A 309 -4.15 3.24 -11.34
C ILE A 309 -3.14 2.16 -11.68
N TRP A 310 -2.85 1.32 -10.70
CA TRP A 310 -2.03 0.13 -10.88
C TRP A 310 -2.90 -1.13 -10.84
N ALA A 311 -2.56 -2.14 -11.61
CA ALA A 311 -3.23 -3.43 -11.55
C ALA A 311 -2.33 -4.58 -12.00
N VAL A 312 -2.59 -5.74 -11.40
CA VAL A 312 -2.04 -7.03 -11.79
C VAL A 312 -3.17 -8.07 -11.83
N ARG A 313 -2.85 -9.33 -12.07
CA ARG A 313 -3.82 -10.41 -12.30
C ARG A 313 -5.03 -10.43 -11.35
N THR A 314 -4.85 -10.14 -10.06
CA THR A 314 -5.89 -10.30 -9.03
C THR A 314 -6.13 -9.05 -8.20
N VAL A 315 -5.56 -7.91 -8.61
CA VAL A 315 -5.62 -6.66 -7.86
C VAL A 315 -5.85 -5.49 -8.79
N VAL A 316 -6.73 -4.60 -8.39
CA VAL A 316 -6.87 -3.24 -8.93
C VAL A 316 -6.60 -2.27 -7.81
N ALA A 317 -5.63 -1.38 -7.99
CA ALA A 317 -5.19 -0.44 -6.97
C ALA A 317 -5.24 1.00 -7.50
N PRO A 318 -6.30 1.77 -7.21
CA PRO A 318 -6.25 3.22 -7.31
C PRO A 318 -5.25 3.79 -6.32
N GLU A 319 -4.49 4.77 -6.77
CA GLU A 319 -3.48 5.49 -6.01
C GLU A 319 -3.79 6.99 -6.02
N PRO A 320 -4.76 7.46 -5.23
CA PRO A 320 -5.12 8.87 -5.14
C PRO A 320 -4.18 9.62 -4.20
N TYR A 321 -3.50 10.65 -4.70
CA TYR A 321 -2.54 11.47 -3.95
C TYR A 321 -3.21 12.73 -3.42
N VAL A 322 -2.95 13.05 -2.16
CA VAL A 322 -3.30 14.33 -1.54
C VAL A 322 -2.05 15.00 -0.97
N GLU A 323 -2.10 16.32 -0.82
CA GLU A 323 -0.99 17.11 -0.34
C GLU A 323 -1.16 17.46 1.13
N ILE A 324 -0.08 17.30 1.91
CA ILE A 324 -0.01 17.57 3.34
C ILE A 324 1.19 18.47 3.62
N THR A 325 0.93 19.66 4.13
CA THR A 325 1.97 20.61 4.59
C THR A 325 1.72 20.93 6.05
N VAL A 326 2.74 20.76 6.91
CA VAL A 326 2.64 20.98 8.37
C VAL A 326 3.86 21.76 8.84
N ALA A 327 3.65 23.03 9.22
CA ALA A 327 4.70 23.86 9.78
C ALA A 327 5.15 23.34 11.17
N PRO A 328 6.35 23.71 11.66
CA PRO A 328 6.78 23.36 13.01
C PRO A 328 5.75 23.78 14.08
N GLY A 329 5.37 22.82 14.94
CA GLY A 329 4.37 23.00 15.98
C GLY A 329 2.91 22.92 15.54
N GLU A 330 2.64 22.81 14.23
CA GLU A 330 1.30 22.69 13.67
C GLU A 330 0.89 21.22 13.46
N GLU A 331 -0.37 21.01 13.06
CA GLU A 331 -0.93 19.71 12.77
C GLU A 331 -1.75 19.70 11.47
N ALA A 332 -1.88 18.54 10.86
CA ALA A 332 -2.82 18.27 9.77
C ALA A 332 -3.61 17.00 10.04
N ARG A 333 -4.85 17.00 9.57
CA ARG A 333 -5.73 15.83 9.63
C ARG A 333 -6.37 15.62 8.27
N TRP A 334 -6.57 14.37 7.92
CA TRP A 334 -7.30 13.98 6.72
C TRP A 334 -7.96 12.62 6.96
N LYS A 335 -8.89 12.26 6.09
CA LYS A 335 -9.59 10.99 6.20
C LYS A 335 -9.98 10.41 4.87
N TYR A 336 -10.10 9.09 4.86
CA TYR A 336 -10.63 8.29 3.77
C TYR A 336 -11.83 7.50 4.25
N THR A 337 -12.85 7.39 3.39
CA THR A 337 -14.08 6.63 3.67
C THR A 337 -14.25 5.57 2.61
N TYR A 338 -14.40 4.33 3.03
CA TYR A 338 -14.61 3.15 2.19
C TYR A 338 -16.03 2.65 2.43
N GLN A 339 -16.90 2.78 1.44
CA GLN A 339 -18.27 2.31 1.50
C GLN A 339 -18.41 1.05 0.64
N TYR A 340 -18.55 -0.09 1.28
CA TYR A 340 -18.69 -1.39 0.62
C TYR A 340 -20.14 -1.63 0.20
N TYR A 341 -20.35 -2.25 -0.96
CA TYR A 341 -21.68 -2.54 -1.46
C TYR A 341 -21.72 -3.82 -2.31
N THR A 342 -22.92 -4.37 -2.45
CA THR A 342 -23.21 -5.48 -3.37
C THR A 342 -24.32 -5.05 -4.32
N VAL A 343 -24.26 -5.53 -5.55
CA VAL A 343 -25.29 -5.27 -6.57
C VAL A 343 -26.31 -6.41 -6.54
N PRO A 344 -27.62 -6.17 -6.24
CA PRO A 344 -28.64 -7.21 -6.19
C PRO A 344 -28.75 -8.02 -7.48
N ASN A 345 -29.13 -9.30 -7.40
CA ASN A 345 -29.42 -10.09 -8.60
C ASN A 345 -30.64 -9.53 -9.35
N PRO A 346 -30.65 -9.56 -10.68
CA PRO A 346 -31.82 -9.10 -11.45
C PRO A 346 -33.14 -9.81 -11.07
N GLY A 347 -33.05 -10.96 -10.37
CA GLY A 347 -34.20 -11.72 -9.88
C GLY A 347 -34.68 -11.31 -8.50
N ASP A 348 -33.83 -10.65 -7.67
CA ASP A 348 -34.14 -10.35 -6.26
C ASP A 348 -35.06 -9.13 -6.09
N SER A 349 -35.31 -8.38 -7.14
CA SER A 349 -36.18 -7.17 -7.12
C SER A 349 -37.69 -7.48 -7.26
N LYS A 350 -38.12 -8.76 -7.27
CA LYS A 350 -39.53 -9.14 -7.47
C LYS A 350 -40.25 -9.60 -6.20
N THR A 351 -39.65 -9.45 -5.02
CA THR A 351 -40.34 -9.81 -3.76
C THR A 351 -40.34 -8.64 -2.79
N LYS A 352 -41.20 -7.66 -3.05
CA LYS A 352 -41.74 -6.74 -2.02
C LYS A 352 -43.19 -6.46 -2.33
#